data_62740f4c6b3c8c5cb89ee1f66c8e5a3b
#
_entry.id   62740f4c6b3c8c5cb89ee1f66c8e5a3b
#
_cell.length_a   1.000
_cell.length_b   1.000
_cell.length_c   1.000
_cell.angle_alpha   90.00
_cell.angle_beta   90.00
_cell.angle_gamma   90.00
#
_symmetry.space_group_name_H-M   'P 1'
#
loop_
_entity.id
_entity.type
_entity.pdbx_description
1 polymer ?
#
loop_
_entity_poly.entity_id
_entity_poly.type
_entity_poly.pdbx_seq_one_letter_code
_entity_poly.pdbx_strand_id
1 'polypeptide(L)'
;MKHVLIVSPIPSHPQFQGNSARIYRLTRMYQLRGYKVHFVYFGMEGLSPEQERNMKDCWDFFYFVQPIGPAAPPSFGDYFDIDDWYDQRVSDLVEKLCRRYDFSICLSNYVWFSKVLEAVPAHTQKIIDTHDVFGDRHVVAREAGMEPSWFYTTKELEASGLARADLILAIQDEEKTYFESITDKPVEVMGYVVPPQIIVKRKRLDGEKLRVGYIGSANPFNVQSILALQEEIVRHPEVLSGAELCLAGTICESIKKHNEIFDIIGKVDELDDFYREVDLVINPMVGGTGLKIKSLEALSYGLPLVGTVDAMVGIEVSDSLQQVSTLADLVRGLASLDLKRFDELALNSQEAFNIYNERFIKKFMELF
;
A
#
# COMPACT_ATOMS: atom_id res chain seq x y z
N MET A 1 3.42 -31.12 -4.01
CA MET A 1 3.29 -29.73 -4.48
C MET A 1 2.50 -29.01 -3.40
N LYS A 2 3.00 -27.91 -2.85
CA LYS A 2 2.30 -27.17 -1.77
C LYS A 2 1.22 -26.28 -2.38
N HIS A 3 0.06 -26.21 -1.74
CA HIS A 3 -1.04 -25.34 -2.14
C HIS A 3 -1.27 -24.26 -1.09
N VAL A 4 -1.54 -23.02 -1.53
CA VAL A 4 -1.96 -21.90 -0.69
C VAL A 4 -3.33 -21.40 -1.14
N LEU A 5 -4.20 -21.16 -0.18
CA LEU A 5 -5.51 -20.57 -0.41
C LEU A 5 -5.47 -19.09 0.01
N ILE A 6 -5.70 -18.22 -0.94
CA ILE A 6 -5.79 -16.75 -0.72
C ILE A 6 -7.25 -16.36 -0.86
N VAL A 7 -7.82 -15.76 0.16
CA VAL A 7 -9.21 -15.29 0.14
C VAL A 7 -9.22 -13.79 0.30
N SER A 8 -9.88 -13.08 -0.61
CA SER A 8 -9.91 -11.63 -0.59
C SER A 8 -11.26 -11.07 -1.03
N PRO A 9 -11.79 -10.06 -0.32
CA PRO A 9 -12.95 -9.29 -0.76
C PRO A 9 -12.60 -8.18 -1.77
N ILE A 10 -11.31 -7.91 -1.97
CA ILE A 10 -10.76 -6.90 -2.87
C ILE A 10 -10.00 -7.61 -4.00
N PRO A 11 -10.08 -7.13 -5.27
CA PRO A 11 -9.39 -7.76 -6.38
C PRO A 11 -7.87 -7.54 -6.30
N SER A 12 -7.10 -8.50 -6.81
CA SER A 12 -5.64 -8.34 -6.97
C SER A 12 -5.24 -7.60 -8.25
N HIS A 13 -6.18 -7.33 -9.15
CA HIS A 13 -5.97 -6.64 -10.41
C HIS A 13 -7.11 -5.65 -10.67
N PRO A 14 -6.81 -4.47 -11.29
CA PRO A 14 -5.47 -3.91 -11.47
C PRO A 14 -4.86 -3.44 -10.13
N GLN A 15 -3.54 -3.19 -10.12
CA GLN A 15 -2.82 -2.75 -8.91
C GLN A 15 -2.80 -1.22 -8.76
N PHE A 16 -3.89 -0.54 -9.08
CA PHE A 16 -3.97 0.94 -8.98
C PHE A 16 -4.18 1.45 -7.54
N GLN A 17 -4.62 0.57 -6.66
CA GLN A 17 -4.83 0.88 -5.24
C GLN A 17 -3.82 0.12 -4.38
N GLY A 18 -3.43 0.71 -3.25
CA GLY A 18 -2.44 0.11 -2.35
C GLY A 18 -2.83 -1.27 -1.84
N ASN A 19 -4.12 -1.50 -1.56
CA ASN A 19 -4.63 -2.81 -1.11
C ASN A 19 -4.54 -3.87 -2.22
N SER A 20 -4.99 -3.57 -3.45
CA SER A 20 -4.89 -4.49 -4.60
C SER A 20 -3.43 -4.84 -4.90
N ALA A 21 -2.56 -3.83 -4.87
CA ALA A 21 -1.13 -4.00 -5.07
C ALA A 21 -0.50 -4.88 -3.98
N ARG A 22 -0.85 -4.68 -2.69
CA ARG A 22 -0.38 -5.54 -1.59
C ARG A 22 -0.84 -6.98 -1.75
N ILE A 23 -2.13 -7.21 -2.01
CA ILE A 23 -2.70 -8.55 -2.24
C ILE A 23 -1.94 -9.25 -3.37
N TYR A 24 -1.75 -8.56 -4.50
CA TYR A 24 -0.99 -9.08 -5.63
C TYR A 24 0.43 -9.45 -5.24
N ARG A 25 1.19 -8.52 -4.64
CA ARG A 25 2.61 -8.72 -4.31
C ARG A 25 2.82 -9.85 -3.31
N LEU A 26 2.06 -9.88 -2.22
CA LEU A 26 2.17 -10.93 -1.20
C LEU A 26 1.79 -12.31 -1.80
N THR A 27 0.73 -12.37 -2.60
CA THR A 27 0.31 -13.61 -3.28
C THR A 27 1.38 -14.10 -4.27
N ARG A 28 2.03 -13.19 -5.01
CA ARG A 28 3.14 -13.54 -5.91
C ARG A 28 4.35 -14.13 -5.17
N MET A 29 4.62 -13.70 -3.95
CA MET A 29 5.72 -14.28 -3.16
C MET A 29 5.48 -15.77 -2.88
N TYR A 30 4.24 -16.19 -2.61
CA TYR A 30 3.91 -17.63 -2.49
C TYR A 30 4.15 -18.39 -3.79
N GLN A 31 3.77 -17.82 -4.96
CA GLN A 31 4.05 -18.48 -6.24
C GLN A 31 5.56 -18.61 -6.49
N LEU A 32 6.34 -17.56 -6.22
CA LEU A 32 7.80 -17.59 -6.34
C LEU A 32 8.45 -18.63 -5.40
N ARG A 33 7.82 -18.90 -4.26
CA ARG A 33 8.20 -19.97 -3.33
C ARG A 33 7.79 -21.36 -3.79
N GLY A 34 7.11 -21.49 -4.93
CA GLY A 34 6.66 -22.76 -5.52
C GLY A 34 5.32 -23.26 -5.02
N TYR A 35 4.53 -22.44 -4.35
CA TYR A 35 3.14 -22.78 -4.02
C TYR A 35 2.24 -22.65 -5.24
N LYS A 36 1.27 -23.54 -5.34
CA LYS A 36 0.12 -23.36 -6.23
C LYS A 36 -0.92 -22.50 -5.57
N VAL A 37 -1.18 -21.34 -6.16
CA VAL A 37 -2.09 -20.34 -5.62
C VAL A 37 -3.52 -20.62 -6.05
N HIS A 38 -4.41 -20.76 -5.07
CA HIS A 38 -5.86 -20.74 -5.24
C HIS A 38 -6.37 -19.39 -4.75
N PHE A 39 -6.82 -18.54 -5.67
CA PHE A 39 -7.31 -17.21 -5.34
C PHE A 39 -8.83 -17.18 -5.38
N VAL A 40 -9.45 -16.99 -4.20
CA VAL A 40 -10.90 -16.80 -4.05
C VAL A 40 -11.17 -15.31 -3.90
N TYR A 41 -11.85 -14.73 -4.88
CA TYR A 41 -12.26 -13.33 -4.86
C TYR A 41 -13.77 -13.23 -4.57
N PHE A 42 -14.12 -12.53 -3.47
CA PHE A 42 -15.48 -12.08 -3.20
C PHE A 42 -15.65 -10.67 -3.78
N GLY A 43 -16.45 -10.53 -4.82
CA GLY A 43 -16.48 -9.36 -5.69
C GLY A 43 -17.08 -8.08 -5.10
N MET A 44 -16.63 -7.60 -3.94
CA MET A 44 -17.15 -6.36 -3.34
C MET A 44 -17.01 -5.14 -4.24
N GLU A 45 -15.94 -5.07 -5.03
CA GLU A 45 -15.71 -4.01 -6.02
C GLU A 45 -16.18 -4.38 -7.44
N GLY A 46 -16.92 -5.50 -7.57
CA GLY A 46 -17.31 -6.04 -8.86
C GLY A 46 -16.21 -6.83 -9.55
N LEU A 47 -16.46 -7.24 -10.79
CA LEU A 47 -15.50 -7.96 -11.62
C LEU A 47 -15.74 -7.62 -13.09
N SER A 48 -14.82 -6.86 -13.69
CA SER A 48 -14.85 -6.62 -15.13
C SER A 48 -14.31 -7.84 -15.90
N PRO A 49 -14.66 -8.02 -17.19
CA PRO A 49 -14.12 -9.10 -18.01
C PRO A 49 -12.59 -9.06 -18.15
N GLU A 50 -11.99 -7.87 -18.09
CA GLU A 50 -10.54 -7.67 -18.13
C GLU A 50 -9.89 -8.11 -16.82
N GLN A 51 -10.42 -7.68 -15.69
CA GLN A 51 -9.96 -8.11 -14.36
C GLN A 51 -10.03 -9.64 -14.21
N GLU A 52 -11.13 -10.26 -14.68
CA GLU A 52 -11.29 -11.70 -14.63
C GLU A 52 -10.21 -12.42 -15.45
N ARG A 53 -9.93 -11.95 -16.68
CA ARG A 53 -8.84 -12.50 -17.49
C ARG A 53 -7.50 -12.37 -16.80
N ASN A 54 -7.16 -11.17 -16.34
CA ASN A 54 -5.88 -10.90 -15.69
C ASN A 54 -5.66 -11.75 -14.44
N MET A 55 -6.69 -11.96 -13.60
CA MET A 55 -6.60 -12.81 -12.42
C MET A 55 -6.52 -14.31 -12.79
N LYS A 56 -7.24 -14.77 -13.83
CA LYS A 56 -7.15 -16.15 -14.34
C LYS A 56 -5.80 -16.47 -14.96
N ASP A 57 -5.19 -15.51 -15.65
CA ASP A 57 -3.88 -15.68 -16.27
C ASP A 57 -2.74 -15.64 -15.22
N CYS A 58 -2.95 -14.90 -14.13
CA CYS A 58 -1.94 -14.71 -13.08
C CYS A 58 -1.91 -15.86 -12.06
N TRP A 59 -3.07 -16.32 -11.59
CA TRP A 59 -3.18 -17.29 -10.50
C TRP A 59 -3.38 -18.72 -11.04
N ASP A 60 -2.77 -19.71 -10.38
CA ASP A 60 -2.91 -21.12 -10.80
C ASP A 60 -4.38 -21.56 -10.82
N PHE A 61 -5.17 -21.07 -9.87
CA PHE A 61 -6.62 -21.31 -9.81
C PHE A 61 -7.31 -20.02 -9.34
N PHE A 62 -8.34 -19.61 -10.06
CA PHE A 62 -9.15 -18.44 -9.74
C PHE A 62 -10.61 -18.83 -9.53
N TYR A 63 -11.20 -18.34 -8.45
CA TYR A 63 -12.59 -18.56 -8.07
C TYR A 63 -13.27 -17.23 -7.76
N PHE A 64 -14.48 -17.07 -8.24
CA PHE A 64 -15.26 -15.85 -8.03
C PHE A 64 -16.56 -16.13 -7.29
N VAL A 65 -16.83 -15.37 -6.25
CA VAL A 65 -18.11 -15.37 -5.52
C VAL A 65 -18.77 -14.01 -5.72
N GLN A 66 -19.88 -14.00 -6.47
CA GLN A 66 -20.66 -12.80 -6.73
C GLN A 66 -21.41 -12.36 -5.46
N PRO A 67 -21.26 -11.11 -4.95
CA PRO A 67 -22.08 -10.59 -3.88
C PRO A 67 -23.57 -10.56 -4.24
N ILE A 68 -24.44 -10.72 -3.22
CA ILE A 68 -25.88 -10.56 -3.36
C ILE A 68 -26.28 -9.26 -2.66
N GLY A 69 -26.54 -8.22 -3.45
CA GLY A 69 -26.90 -6.91 -2.92
C GLY A 69 -25.69 -6.07 -2.46
N PRO A 70 -25.96 -4.87 -1.91
CA PRO A 70 -24.94 -4.01 -1.35
C PRO A 70 -24.40 -4.57 -0.03
N ALA A 71 -23.24 -4.05 0.44
CA ALA A 71 -22.72 -4.35 1.77
C ALA A 71 -23.75 -3.99 2.86
N ALA A 72 -23.85 -4.83 3.88
CA ALA A 72 -24.78 -4.64 4.97
C ALA A 72 -24.48 -3.34 5.75
N PRO A 73 -25.50 -2.64 6.28
CA PRO A 73 -25.28 -1.56 7.22
C PRO A 73 -24.74 -2.10 8.55
N PRO A 74 -24.21 -1.23 9.44
CA PRO A 74 -23.72 -1.66 10.75
C PRO A 74 -24.81 -2.32 11.59
N SER A 75 -24.57 -3.55 12.05
CA SER A 75 -25.53 -4.29 12.92
C SER A 75 -25.72 -3.66 14.28
N PHE A 76 -24.72 -2.95 14.81
CA PHE A 76 -24.79 -2.25 16.08
C PHE A 76 -25.14 -0.76 15.96
N GLY A 77 -25.62 -0.32 14.80
CA GLY A 77 -25.99 1.07 14.53
C GLY A 77 -24.79 1.99 14.35
N ASP A 78 -23.92 2.09 15.36
CA ASP A 78 -22.76 2.98 15.36
C ASP A 78 -21.47 2.34 14.82
N TYR A 79 -21.41 1.01 14.75
CA TYR A 79 -20.27 0.23 14.26
C TYR A 79 -20.72 -1.13 13.74
N PHE A 80 -19.87 -1.76 12.91
CA PHE A 80 -20.14 -3.07 12.33
C PHE A 80 -19.78 -4.20 13.31
N ASP A 81 -20.56 -5.30 13.27
CA ASP A 81 -20.06 -6.58 13.74
C ASP A 81 -18.91 -7.04 12.83
N ILE A 82 -18.00 -7.83 13.39
CA ILE A 82 -16.81 -8.30 12.67
C ILE A 82 -17.16 -9.09 11.40
N ASP A 83 -18.35 -9.70 11.36
CA ASP A 83 -18.82 -10.55 10.27
C ASP A 83 -19.91 -9.90 9.41
N ASP A 84 -20.27 -8.63 9.61
CA ASP A 84 -21.36 -7.98 8.86
C ASP A 84 -21.18 -7.98 7.34
N TRP A 85 -19.93 -7.91 6.88
CA TRP A 85 -19.60 -7.93 5.45
C TRP A 85 -19.19 -9.30 4.93
N TYR A 86 -19.25 -10.35 5.77
CA TYR A 86 -18.90 -11.70 5.38
C TYR A 86 -20.08 -12.45 4.74
N ASP A 87 -19.81 -13.22 3.69
CA ASP A 87 -20.80 -14.03 2.99
C ASP A 87 -20.52 -15.53 3.18
N GLN A 88 -21.45 -16.26 3.77
CA GLN A 88 -21.31 -17.69 4.06
C GLN A 88 -20.97 -18.54 2.83
N ARG A 89 -21.36 -18.13 1.63
CA ARG A 89 -21.03 -18.85 0.39
C ARG A 89 -19.54 -18.92 0.11
N VAL A 90 -18.73 -18.01 0.70
CA VAL A 90 -17.27 -18.10 0.66
C VAL A 90 -16.78 -19.27 1.47
N SER A 91 -17.30 -19.49 2.69
CA SER A 91 -17.01 -20.70 3.49
C SER A 91 -17.42 -21.98 2.77
N ASP A 92 -18.62 -22.00 2.19
CA ASP A 92 -19.13 -23.17 1.46
C ASP A 92 -18.25 -23.54 0.26
N LEU A 93 -17.70 -22.55 -0.44
CA LEU A 93 -16.73 -22.77 -1.51
C LEU A 93 -15.40 -23.28 -0.94
N VAL A 94 -14.87 -22.64 0.11
CA VAL A 94 -13.59 -23.02 0.73
C VAL A 94 -13.64 -24.44 1.26
N GLU A 95 -14.72 -24.87 1.92
CA GLU A 95 -14.90 -26.27 2.35
C GLU A 95 -14.86 -27.26 1.18
N LYS A 96 -15.49 -26.91 0.04
CA LYS A 96 -15.45 -27.76 -1.17
C LYS A 96 -14.02 -27.84 -1.71
N LEU A 97 -13.27 -26.75 -1.68
CA LEU A 97 -11.87 -26.73 -2.12
C LEU A 97 -10.99 -27.56 -1.18
N CYS A 98 -11.18 -27.46 0.15
CA CYS A 98 -10.43 -28.24 1.15
C CYS A 98 -10.69 -29.75 1.05
N ARG A 99 -11.86 -30.18 0.53
CA ARG A 99 -12.11 -31.60 0.23
C ARG A 99 -11.33 -32.12 -0.99
N ARG A 100 -10.88 -31.21 -1.87
CA ARG A 100 -10.21 -31.53 -3.13
C ARG A 100 -8.71 -31.32 -3.08
N TYR A 101 -8.26 -30.34 -2.31
CA TYR A 101 -6.88 -29.92 -2.24
C TYR A 101 -6.43 -29.84 -0.78
N ASP A 102 -5.19 -30.24 -0.53
CA ASP A 102 -4.55 -30.12 0.77
C ASP A 102 -3.81 -28.78 0.84
N PHE A 103 -4.40 -27.83 1.56
CA PHE A 103 -3.84 -26.49 1.72
C PHE A 103 -2.91 -26.43 2.92
N SER A 104 -1.65 -26.06 2.69
CA SER A 104 -0.71 -25.80 3.77
C SER A 104 -1.02 -24.48 4.50
N ILE A 105 -1.54 -23.49 3.76
CA ILE A 105 -1.80 -22.13 4.23
C ILE A 105 -3.16 -21.68 3.69
N CYS A 106 -3.93 -20.97 4.55
CA CYS A 106 -5.06 -20.14 4.16
C CYS A 106 -4.82 -18.72 4.65
N LEU A 107 -4.70 -17.77 3.74
CA LEU A 107 -4.54 -16.35 4.03
C LEU A 107 -5.86 -15.63 3.72
N SER A 108 -6.44 -15.01 4.77
CA SER A 108 -7.56 -14.08 4.67
C SER A 108 -7.03 -12.66 4.59
N ASN A 109 -7.40 -11.95 3.55
CA ASN A 109 -7.18 -10.51 3.48
C ASN A 109 -8.30 -9.81 4.26
N TYR A 110 -7.92 -8.92 5.17
CA TYR A 110 -8.77 -8.20 6.14
C TYR A 110 -9.32 -9.04 7.29
N VAL A 111 -9.28 -8.46 8.47
CA VAL A 111 -9.78 -9.09 9.72
C VAL A 111 -11.29 -9.35 9.66
N TRP A 112 -12.06 -8.44 9.07
CA TRP A 112 -13.51 -8.57 8.90
C TRP A 112 -13.93 -9.61 7.85
N PHE A 113 -12.96 -10.25 7.18
CA PHE A 113 -13.18 -11.39 6.29
C PHE A 113 -12.63 -12.69 6.89
N SER A 114 -12.10 -12.64 8.11
CA SER A 114 -11.41 -13.77 8.79
C SER A 114 -12.31 -14.96 9.10
N LYS A 115 -13.63 -14.83 9.06
CA LYS A 115 -14.56 -15.96 9.28
C LYS A 115 -14.29 -17.13 8.36
N VAL A 116 -13.75 -16.89 7.17
CA VAL A 116 -13.34 -17.95 6.24
C VAL A 116 -12.34 -18.93 6.84
N LEU A 117 -11.54 -18.50 7.82
CA LEU A 117 -10.55 -19.35 8.49
C LEU A 117 -11.16 -20.45 9.35
N GLU A 118 -12.45 -20.33 9.70
CA GLU A 118 -13.20 -21.38 10.39
C GLU A 118 -13.57 -22.56 9.46
N ALA A 119 -13.60 -22.31 8.14
CA ALA A 119 -13.95 -23.30 7.12
C ALA A 119 -12.77 -24.19 6.67
N VAL A 120 -11.53 -23.89 7.12
CA VAL A 120 -10.35 -24.68 6.74
C VAL A 120 -9.97 -25.68 7.82
N PRO A 121 -9.36 -26.85 7.45
CA PRO A 121 -8.92 -27.87 8.39
C PRO A 121 -7.91 -27.34 9.42
N ALA A 122 -7.84 -28.03 10.57
CA ALA A 122 -6.94 -27.64 11.67
C ALA A 122 -5.44 -27.71 11.34
N HIS A 123 -5.04 -28.52 10.35
CA HIS A 123 -3.64 -28.60 9.92
C HIS A 123 -3.23 -27.50 8.96
N THR A 124 -4.19 -26.74 8.41
CA THR A 124 -3.92 -25.59 7.54
C THR A 124 -3.53 -24.39 8.41
N GLN A 125 -2.37 -23.81 8.18
CA GLN A 125 -1.95 -22.58 8.86
C GLN A 125 -2.88 -21.42 8.45
N LYS A 126 -3.48 -20.78 9.44
CA LYS A 126 -4.46 -19.70 9.28
C LYS A 126 -3.80 -18.36 9.44
N ILE A 127 -3.86 -17.51 8.42
CA ILE A 127 -3.18 -16.21 8.40
C ILE A 127 -4.17 -15.11 8.09
N ILE A 128 -4.05 -13.98 8.79
CA ILE A 128 -4.73 -12.74 8.44
C ILE A 128 -3.69 -11.73 7.96
N ASP A 129 -3.87 -11.17 6.75
CA ASP A 129 -3.22 -9.93 6.32
C ASP A 129 -4.17 -8.78 6.65
N THR A 130 -3.80 -7.93 7.61
CA THR A 130 -4.75 -6.99 8.23
C THR A 130 -5.10 -5.82 7.34
N HIS A 131 -4.18 -5.34 6.51
CA HIS A 131 -4.27 -4.17 5.63
C HIS A 131 -4.42 -2.82 6.36
N ASP A 132 -5.10 -2.77 7.50
CA ASP A 132 -5.37 -1.56 8.27
C ASP A 132 -5.86 -1.94 9.68
N VAL A 133 -5.93 -0.97 10.57
CA VAL A 133 -6.60 -1.07 11.89
C VAL A 133 -8.04 -0.61 11.73
N PHE A 134 -9.00 -1.42 12.18
CA PHE A 134 -10.43 -1.16 12.09
C PHE A 134 -11.08 -0.87 13.45
N GLY A 135 -10.42 -1.30 14.55
CA GLY A 135 -10.89 -1.08 15.92
C GLY A 135 -10.91 0.39 16.27
N ASP A 136 -12.08 0.88 16.71
CA ASP A 136 -12.35 2.27 17.11
C ASP A 136 -12.08 3.34 16.02
N ARG A 137 -11.87 2.93 14.77
CA ARG A 137 -11.62 3.85 13.65
C ARG A 137 -12.71 4.90 13.49
N HIS A 138 -13.95 4.53 13.75
CA HIS A 138 -15.10 5.44 13.73
C HIS A 138 -15.04 6.51 14.83
N VAL A 139 -14.51 6.17 16.01
CA VAL A 139 -14.31 7.11 17.11
C VAL A 139 -13.28 8.14 16.72
N VAL A 140 -12.12 7.69 16.26
CA VAL A 140 -11.01 8.56 15.80
C VAL A 140 -11.47 9.48 14.65
N ALA A 141 -12.24 8.97 13.69
CA ALA A 141 -12.76 9.78 12.58
C ALA A 141 -13.69 10.89 13.08
N ARG A 142 -14.64 10.55 13.99
CA ARG A 142 -15.58 11.53 14.55
C ARG A 142 -14.89 12.58 15.43
N GLU A 143 -13.91 12.20 16.22
CA GLU A 143 -13.07 13.15 16.99
C GLU A 143 -12.31 14.13 16.09
N ALA A 144 -11.92 13.68 14.89
CA ALA A 144 -11.32 14.52 13.86
C ALA A 144 -12.36 15.32 13.03
N GLY A 145 -13.65 15.24 13.37
CA GLY A 145 -14.74 15.93 12.65
C GLY A 145 -15.06 15.32 11.28
N MET A 146 -14.70 14.06 11.05
CA MET A 146 -14.95 13.33 9.81
C MET A 146 -16.03 12.27 10.00
N GLU A 147 -16.82 12.01 8.95
CA GLU A 147 -17.71 10.87 8.93
C GLU A 147 -16.91 9.58 8.71
N PRO A 148 -17.17 8.52 9.53
CA PRO A 148 -16.53 7.22 9.33
C PRO A 148 -16.89 6.65 7.96
N SER A 149 -15.90 6.11 7.27
CA SER A 149 -16.07 5.51 5.95
C SER A 149 -15.47 4.10 5.91
N TRP A 150 -15.95 3.26 4.97
CA TRP A 150 -15.54 1.89 4.85
C TRP A 150 -15.94 1.05 6.07
N PHE A 151 -15.24 -0.05 6.37
CA PHE A 151 -15.47 -0.87 7.54
C PHE A 151 -14.85 -0.23 8.80
N TYR A 152 -15.55 -0.29 9.93
CA TYR A 152 -15.08 0.11 11.26
C TYR A 152 -15.83 -0.66 12.35
N THR A 153 -15.13 -1.01 13.41
CA THR A 153 -15.66 -1.83 14.50
C THR A 153 -15.04 -1.43 15.84
N THR A 154 -15.33 -2.14 16.93
CA THR A 154 -14.64 -1.93 18.20
C THR A 154 -13.36 -2.79 18.29
N LYS A 155 -12.47 -2.45 19.21
CA LYS A 155 -11.25 -3.24 19.49
C LYS A 155 -11.56 -4.68 19.86
N GLU A 156 -12.62 -4.89 20.67
CA GLU A 156 -13.04 -6.21 21.13
C GLU A 156 -13.51 -7.09 19.96
N LEU A 157 -14.26 -6.51 19.03
CA LEU A 157 -14.71 -7.23 17.84
C LEU A 157 -13.56 -7.49 16.87
N GLU A 158 -12.66 -6.52 16.69
CA GLU A 158 -11.44 -6.75 15.89
C GLU A 158 -10.58 -7.87 16.50
N ALA A 159 -10.38 -7.86 17.84
CA ALA A 159 -9.69 -8.93 18.56
C ALA A 159 -10.35 -10.30 18.35
N SER A 160 -11.70 -10.37 18.34
CA SER A 160 -12.42 -11.61 18.07
C SER A 160 -12.16 -12.15 16.65
N GLY A 161 -12.06 -11.27 15.66
CA GLY A 161 -11.69 -11.63 14.29
C GLY A 161 -10.25 -12.14 14.21
N LEU A 162 -9.30 -11.44 14.87
CA LEU A 162 -7.90 -11.83 14.94
C LEU A 162 -7.69 -13.18 15.62
N ALA A 163 -8.51 -13.53 16.61
CA ALA A 163 -8.42 -14.81 17.34
C ALA A 163 -8.58 -16.05 16.44
N ARG A 164 -9.15 -15.90 15.23
CA ARG A 164 -9.32 -16.96 14.23
C ARG A 164 -8.03 -17.38 13.54
N ALA A 165 -6.98 -16.55 13.63
CA ALA A 165 -5.69 -16.81 12.98
C ALA A 165 -4.69 -17.56 13.87
N ASP A 166 -3.71 -18.19 13.24
CA ASP A 166 -2.49 -18.70 13.87
C ASP A 166 -1.35 -17.67 13.78
N LEU A 167 -1.41 -16.78 12.76
CA LEU A 167 -0.45 -15.72 12.49
C LEU A 167 -1.17 -14.49 11.92
N ILE A 168 -0.80 -13.32 12.38
CA ILE A 168 -1.31 -12.03 11.93
C ILE A 168 -0.15 -11.28 11.25
N LEU A 169 -0.41 -10.74 10.06
CA LEU A 169 0.53 -9.92 9.32
C LEU A 169 0.08 -8.45 9.41
N ALA A 170 0.85 -7.65 10.14
CA ALA A 170 0.73 -6.19 10.15
C ALA A 170 1.56 -5.59 9.02
N ILE A 171 1.19 -4.40 8.52
CA ILE A 171 1.96 -3.74 7.44
C ILE A 171 3.23 -3.07 7.99
N GLN A 172 3.17 -2.59 9.24
CA GLN A 172 4.23 -1.79 9.87
C GLN A 172 4.28 -1.99 11.39
N ASP A 173 5.32 -1.47 12.03
CA ASP A 173 5.62 -1.71 13.43
C ASP A 173 4.57 -1.09 14.38
N GLU A 174 3.96 0.08 14.04
CA GLU A 174 2.90 0.69 14.83
C GLU A 174 1.64 -0.17 14.85
N GLU A 175 1.25 -0.74 13.71
CA GLU A 175 0.12 -1.66 13.63
C GLU A 175 0.40 -2.95 14.40
N LYS A 176 1.63 -3.50 14.30
CA LYS A 176 2.05 -4.65 15.10
C LYS A 176 1.85 -4.36 16.59
N THR A 177 2.32 -3.21 17.07
CA THR A 177 2.18 -2.81 18.48
C THR A 177 0.70 -2.73 18.89
N TYR A 178 -0.15 -2.18 18.02
CA TYR A 178 -1.58 -2.12 18.26
C TYR A 178 -2.20 -3.53 18.33
N PHE A 179 -1.94 -4.40 17.36
CA PHE A 179 -2.50 -5.75 17.35
C PHE A 179 -2.00 -6.59 18.53
N GLU A 180 -0.73 -6.50 18.90
CA GLU A 180 -0.19 -7.17 20.11
C GLU A 180 -0.88 -6.70 21.41
N SER A 181 -1.45 -5.49 21.42
CA SER A 181 -2.20 -4.99 22.58
C SER A 181 -3.61 -5.57 22.72
N ILE A 182 -4.17 -6.17 21.65
CA ILE A 182 -5.55 -6.65 21.62
C ILE A 182 -5.68 -8.17 21.36
N THR A 183 -4.59 -8.88 21.09
CA THR A 183 -4.60 -10.33 20.84
C THR A 183 -3.35 -11.02 21.39
N ASP A 184 -3.51 -12.29 21.80
CA ASP A 184 -2.40 -13.17 22.21
C ASP A 184 -1.80 -13.93 21.00
N LYS A 185 -2.29 -13.71 19.79
CA LYS A 185 -1.79 -14.37 18.60
C LYS A 185 -0.46 -13.77 18.15
N PRO A 186 0.44 -14.56 17.54
CA PRO A 186 1.67 -14.04 16.94
C PRO A 186 1.36 -12.97 15.89
N VAL A 187 1.99 -11.80 16.03
CA VAL A 187 1.90 -10.69 15.07
C VAL A 187 3.28 -10.44 14.47
N GLU A 188 3.37 -10.49 13.16
CA GLU A 188 4.60 -10.22 12.43
C GLU A 188 4.42 -9.08 11.44
N VAL A 189 5.44 -8.23 11.33
CA VAL A 189 5.41 -7.18 10.31
C VAL A 189 5.79 -7.78 8.97
N MET A 190 4.89 -7.65 8.00
CA MET A 190 5.12 -7.97 6.60
C MET A 190 4.85 -6.73 5.76
N GLY A 191 5.89 -5.97 5.46
CA GLY A 191 5.79 -4.76 4.65
C GLY A 191 5.36 -5.04 3.20
N TYR A 192 5.32 -4.00 2.41
CA TYR A 192 4.99 -4.06 1.00
C TYR A 192 6.24 -4.36 0.16
N VAL A 193 6.40 -5.60 -0.28
CA VAL A 193 7.55 -6.01 -1.10
C VAL A 193 7.34 -5.64 -2.56
N VAL A 194 8.26 -4.86 -3.12
CA VAL A 194 8.24 -4.44 -4.53
C VAL A 194 9.48 -4.99 -5.24
N PRO A 195 9.34 -5.65 -6.40
CA PRO A 195 10.51 -6.02 -7.18
C PRO A 195 11.23 -4.76 -7.68
N PRO A 196 12.57 -4.76 -7.75
CA PRO A 196 13.30 -3.65 -8.35
C PRO A 196 12.91 -3.50 -9.84
N GLN A 197 12.65 -2.27 -10.24
CA GLN A 197 12.26 -1.88 -11.61
C GLN A 197 13.24 -0.86 -12.19
N ILE A 198 14.49 -0.94 -11.80
CA ILE A 198 15.54 0.05 -12.04
C ILE A 198 15.51 0.62 -13.46
N ILE A 199 15.31 1.93 -13.56
CA ILE A 199 15.38 2.68 -14.82
C ILE A 199 16.79 3.24 -14.96
N VAL A 200 17.45 2.88 -16.06
CA VAL A 200 18.75 3.47 -16.41
C VAL A 200 18.51 4.89 -16.94
N LYS A 201 18.92 5.88 -16.16
CA LYS A 201 18.87 7.30 -16.55
C LYS A 201 20.14 7.71 -17.28
N ARG A 202 20.04 8.68 -18.20
CA ARG A 202 21.22 9.33 -18.77
C ARG A 202 21.99 10.07 -17.67
N LYS A 203 23.30 10.16 -17.86
CA LYS A 203 24.13 10.99 -16.98
C LYS A 203 23.72 12.46 -17.15
N ARG A 204 23.45 13.14 -16.06
CA ARG A 204 23.13 14.56 -16.03
C ARG A 204 24.36 15.41 -16.33
N LEU A 205 24.12 16.56 -16.94
CA LEU A 205 25.13 17.59 -17.14
C LEU A 205 24.98 18.69 -16.05
N ASP A 206 26.09 19.33 -15.74
CA ASP A 206 26.08 20.43 -14.79
C ASP A 206 25.25 21.61 -15.33
N GLY A 207 24.42 22.21 -14.46
CA GLY A 207 23.51 23.30 -14.83
C GLY A 207 22.20 22.89 -15.51
N GLU A 208 21.95 21.60 -15.75
CA GLU A 208 20.61 21.14 -16.17
C GLU A 208 19.60 21.20 -15.04
N LYS A 209 18.40 21.74 -15.32
CA LYS A 209 17.30 21.67 -14.35
C LYS A 209 16.90 20.23 -14.06
N LEU A 210 16.58 19.96 -12.79
CA LEU A 210 16.00 18.69 -12.35
C LEU A 210 14.52 18.62 -12.73
N ARG A 211 14.08 17.56 -13.38
CA ARG A 211 12.66 17.27 -13.49
C ARG A 211 12.22 16.50 -12.23
N VAL A 212 11.53 17.20 -11.35
CA VAL A 212 11.13 16.72 -10.03
C VAL A 212 9.65 16.34 -10.06
N GLY A 213 9.33 15.08 -9.82
CA GLY A 213 7.97 14.58 -9.96
C GLY A 213 7.29 14.16 -8.66
N TYR A 214 5.97 14.33 -8.64
CA TYR A 214 5.09 13.67 -7.69
C TYR A 214 3.96 12.97 -8.43
N ILE A 215 3.63 11.75 -8.03
CA ILE A 215 2.47 11.01 -8.53
C ILE A 215 1.55 10.61 -7.36
N GLY A 216 0.25 10.79 -7.52
CA GLY A 216 -0.69 10.43 -6.46
C GLY A 216 -2.16 10.46 -6.85
N SER A 217 -2.98 9.88 -5.97
CA SER A 217 -4.44 9.96 -6.07
C SER A 217 -4.97 11.27 -5.49
N ALA A 218 -6.23 11.61 -5.82
CA ALA A 218 -6.98 12.74 -5.26
C ALA A 218 -7.43 12.52 -3.79
N ASN A 219 -6.71 11.71 -3.03
CA ASN A 219 -6.92 11.55 -1.60
C ASN A 219 -6.73 12.90 -0.89
N PRO A 220 -7.58 13.28 0.08
CA PRO A 220 -7.49 14.56 0.78
C PRO A 220 -6.11 14.87 1.37
N PHE A 221 -5.43 13.91 1.96
CA PHE A 221 -4.07 14.09 2.51
C PHE A 221 -3.05 14.43 1.42
N ASN A 222 -3.14 13.77 0.25
CA ASN A 222 -2.28 14.06 -0.89
C ASN A 222 -2.52 15.49 -1.40
N VAL A 223 -3.79 15.86 -1.58
CA VAL A 223 -4.17 17.19 -2.07
C VAL A 223 -3.68 18.27 -1.11
N GLN A 224 -3.94 18.11 0.19
CA GLN A 224 -3.50 19.05 1.22
C GLN A 224 -1.97 19.21 1.25
N SER A 225 -1.24 18.09 1.17
CA SER A 225 0.23 18.10 1.16
C SER A 225 0.79 18.82 -0.06
N ILE A 226 0.21 18.64 -1.25
CA ILE A 226 0.64 19.33 -2.47
C ILE A 226 0.30 20.82 -2.44
N LEU A 227 -0.87 21.21 -1.93
CA LEU A 227 -1.22 22.63 -1.77
C LEU A 227 -0.29 23.32 -0.77
N ALA A 228 0.01 22.68 0.36
CA ALA A 228 0.96 23.22 1.33
C ALA A 228 2.38 23.31 0.76
N LEU A 229 2.81 22.32 -0.03
CA LEU A 229 4.09 22.40 -0.74
C LEU A 229 4.12 23.57 -1.74
N GLN A 230 3.05 23.79 -2.48
CA GLN A 230 2.94 24.92 -3.40
C GLN A 230 3.11 26.27 -2.67
N GLU A 231 2.49 26.43 -1.51
CA GLU A 231 2.67 27.63 -0.68
C GLU A 231 4.13 27.85 -0.26
N GLU A 232 4.83 26.78 0.12
CA GLU A 232 6.26 26.89 0.48
C GLU A 232 7.14 27.21 -0.73
N ILE A 233 6.84 26.69 -1.92
CA ILE A 233 7.55 27.01 -3.15
C ILE A 233 7.35 28.50 -3.52
N VAL A 234 6.15 29.04 -3.33
CA VAL A 234 5.89 30.49 -3.55
C VAL A 234 6.73 31.37 -2.60
N ARG A 235 6.97 30.90 -1.35
CA ARG A 235 7.84 31.60 -0.39
C ARG A 235 9.33 31.46 -0.71
N HIS A 236 9.72 30.42 -1.43
CA HIS A 236 11.09 30.02 -1.77
C HIS A 236 11.25 29.77 -3.26
N PRO A 237 11.00 30.78 -4.14
CA PRO A 237 10.95 30.60 -5.60
C PRO A 237 12.32 30.27 -6.23
N GLU A 238 13.41 30.41 -5.49
CA GLU A 238 14.77 30.04 -5.93
C GLU A 238 14.85 28.56 -6.33
N VAL A 239 14.02 27.66 -5.79
CA VAL A 239 13.99 26.23 -6.18
C VAL A 239 13.69 26.06 -7.66
N LEU A 240 12.87 26.95 -8.26
CA LEU A 240 12.48 26.86 -9.67
C LEU A 240 13.61 27.24 -10.62
N SER A 241 14.72 27.80 -10.12
CA SER A 241 15.91 28.05 -10.93
C SER A 241 16.61 26.74 -11.30
N GLY A 242 16.61 25.74 -10.39
CA GLY A 242 17.26 24.44 -10.54
C GLY A 242 16.33 23.26 -10.81
N ALA A 243 15.01 23.46 -10.68
CA ALA A 243 14.04 22.39 -10.81
C ALA A 243 12.81 22.77 -11.66
N GLU A 244 12.29 21.79 -12.39
CA GLU A 244 10.97 21.81 -13.03
C GLU A 244 10.10 20.79 -12.29
N LEU A 245 8.98 21.25 -11.71
CA LEU A 245 8.12 20.43 -10.89
C LEU A 245 6.96 19.90 -11.73
N CYS A 246 6.73 18.60 -11.69
CA CYS A 246 5.61 17.98 -12.41
C CYS A 246 4.73 17.14 -11.50
N LEU A 247 3.45 17.07 -11.86
CA LEU A 247 2.40 16.40 -11.09
C LEU A 247 1.66 15.39 -11.96
N ALA A 248 1.55 14.14 -11.50
CA ALA A 248 0.85 13.08 -12.19
C ALA A 248 -0.19 12.40 -11.30
N GLY A 249 -1.09 11.64 -11.94
CA GLY A 249 -2.15 10.89 -11.28
C GLY A 249 -3.47 11.66 -11.15
N THR A 250 -4.46 11.05 -10.50
CA THR A 250 -5.79 11.65 -10.35
C THR A 250 -5.82 12.91 -9.48
N ILE A 251 -4.78 13.15 -8.69
CA ILE A 251 -4.60 14.38 -7.91
C ILE A 251 -4.59 15.64 -8.80
N CYS A 252 -4.17 15.51 -10.06
CA CYS A 252 -4.11 16.60 -11.02
C CYS A 252 -5.46 17.30 -11.20
N GLU A 253 -6.56 16.56 -11.14
CA GLU A 253 -7.90 17.12 -11.27
C GLU A 253 -8.25 18.07 -10.11
N SER A 254 -7.78 17.76 -8.90
CA SER A 254 -8.02 18.57 -7.71
C SER A 254 -7.10 19.79 -7.64
N ILE A 255 -5.88 19.69 -8.15
CA ILE A 255 -4.88 20.75 -8.08
C ILE A 255 -4.98 21.75 -9.25
N LYS A 256 -5.41 21.31 -10.42
CA LYS A 256 -5.41 22.08 -11.68
C LYS A 256 -5.98 23.51 -11.55
N LYS A 257 -7.02 23.71 -10.73
CA LYS A 257 -7.65 25.03 -10.54
C LYS A 257 -6.83 26.00 -9.68
N HIS A 258 -5.89 25.49 -8.91
CA HIS A 258 -5.08 26.23 -7.95
C HIS A 258 -3.59 26.14 -8.28
N ASN A 259 -3.24 25.59 -9.45
CA ASN A 259 -1.88 25.33 -9.84
C ASN A 259 -1.25 26.52 -10.55
N GLU A 260 -0.12 26.97 -10.02
CA GLU A 260 0.72 28.03 -10.61
C GLU A 260 2.17 27.56 -10.82
N ILE A 261 2.52 26.35 -10.40
CA ILE A 261 3.91 25.88 -10.25
C ILE A 261 4.19 24.60 -11.01
N PHE A 262 3.24 23.64 -10.97
CA PHE A 262 3.49 22.31 -11.49
C PHE A 262 3.14 22.18 -12.98
N ASP A 263 4.01 21.51 -13.73
CA ASP A 263 3.64 20.93 -15.03
C ASP A 263 2.68 19.76 -14.79
N ILE A 264 1.45 19.86 -15.29
CA ILE A 264 0.39 18.88 -15.06
C ILE A 264 0.44 17.80 -16.14
N ILE A 265 0.98 16.64 -15.79
CA ILE A 265 1.01 15.46 -16.67
C ILE A 265 -0.38 14.84 -16.78
N GLY A 266 -1.15 14.83 -15.68
CA GLY A 266 -2.47 14.18 -15.61
C GLY A 266 -2.39 12.71 -15.25
N LYS A 267 -3.44 11.95 -15.57
CA LYS A 267 -3.49 10.51 -15.33
C LYS A 267 -2.51 9.81 -16.26
N VAL A 268 -1.71 8.91 -15.70
CA VAL A 268 -0.82 8.02 -16.45
C VAL A 268 -1.39 6.60 -16.44
N ASP A 269 -1.28 5.92 -17.56
CA ASP A 269 -1.76 4.54 -17.69
C ASP A 269 -0.72 3.55 -17.15
N GLU A 270 0.57 3.84 -17.40
CA GLU A 270 1.69 3.03 -16.91
C GLU A 270 2.62 3.89 -16.03
N LEU A 271 2.94 3.40 -14.83
CA LEU A 271 3.85 4.09 -13.90
C LEU A 271 5.25 4.27 -14.48
N ASP A 272 5.69 3.31 -15.30
CA ASP A 272 6.97 3.35 -16.02
C ASP A 272 7.14 4.65 -16.80
N ASP A 273 6.11 5.12 -17.47
CA ASP A 273 6.16 6.33 -18.29
C ASP A 273 6.46 7.55 -17.43
N PHE A 274 5.77 7.69 -16.30
CA PHE A 274 6.04 8.77 -15.35
C PHE A 274 7.47 8.70 -14.79
N TYR A 275 7.87 7.52 -14.27
CA TYR A 275 9.19 7.39 -13.63
C TYR A 275 10.34 7.50 -14.64
N ARG A 276 10.13 7.26 -15.94
CA ARG A 276 11.11 7.54 -16.99
C ARG A 276 11.32 9.02 -17.27
N GLU A 277 10.30 9.83 -17.10
CA GLU A 277 10.35 11.25 -17.38
C GLU A 277 11.00 12.08 -16.26
N VAL A 278 10.93 11.64 -15.00
CA VAL A 278 11.41 12.41 -13.85
C VAL A 278 12.81 11.99 -13.43
N ASP A 279 13.63 12.94 -12.99
CA ASP A 279 14.98 12.68 -12.49
C ASP A 279 14.99 12.38 -11.00
N LEU A 280 14.05 12.98 -10.26
CA LEU A 280 13.91 12.87 -8.81
C LEU A 280 12.42 12.85 -8.44
N VAL A 281 12.09 12.12 -7.40
CA VAL A 281 10.72 12.08 -6.85
C VAL A 281 10.68 12.83 -5.53
N ILE A 282 9.60 13.58 -5.31
CA ILE A 282 9.29 14.16 -4.00
C ILE A 282 8.08 13.45 -3.39
N ASN A 283 8.11 13.27 -2.07
CA ASN A 283 6.91 12.91 -1.32
C ASN A 283 6.72 13.88 -0.14
N PRO A 284 5.93 14.95 -0.35
CA PRO A 284 5.74 16.00 0.64
C PRO A 284 4.62 15.66 1.65
N MET A 285 4.37 14.37 1.89
CA MET A 285 3.28 13.93 2.76
C MET A 285 3.40 14.59 4.14
N VAL A 286 2.32 15.19 4.60
CA VAL A 286 2.16 15.69 5.98
C VAL A 286 0.97 14.98 6.60
N GLY A 287 1.21 14.27 7.69
CA GLY A 287 0.20 13.43 8.33
C GLY A 287 -0.13 12.15 7.57
N GLY A 288 -1.23 11.52 7.97
CA GLY A 288 -1.66 10.22 7.46
C GLY A 288 -0.89 9.07 8.09
N THR A 289 -1.60 8.00 8.37
CA THR A 289 -1.06 6.76 8.95
C THR A 289 -0.54 5.82 7.86
N GLY A 290 0.30 4.89 8.25
CA GLY A 290 0.70 3.77 7.41
C GLY A 290 1.82 4.04 6.40
N LEU A 291 2.35 2.93 5.89
CA LEU A 291 3.40 2.90 4.87
C LEU A 291 2.99 3.67 3.60
N LYS A 292 3.86 4.54 3.13
CA LYS A 292 3.60 5.29 1.88
C LYS A 292 4.13 4.50 0.68
N ILE A 293 3.28 3.68 0.09
CA ILE A 293 3.60 2.81 -1.07
C ILE A 293 4.28 3.60 -2.18
N LYS A 294 3.86 4.83 -2.45
CA LYS A 294 4.49 5.70 -3.48
C LYS A 294 5.98 6.00 -3.23
N SER A 295 6.42 6.06 -1.96
CA SER A 295 7.85 6.20 -1.66
C SER A 295 8.61 4.95 -2.05
N LEU A 296 8.11 3.78 -1.69
CA LEU A 296 8.72 2.51 -2.08
C LEU A 296 8.68 2.26 -3.59
N GLU A 297 7.61 2.66 -4.26
CA GLU A 297 7.52 2.59 -5.71
C GLU A 297 8.62 3.42 -6.35
N ALA A 298 8.76 4.70 -5.99
CA ALA A 298 9.82 5.57 -6.51
C ALA A 298 11.21 4.98 -6.28
N LEU A 299 11.49 4.49 -5.08
CA LEU A 299 12.75 3.84 -4.73
C LEU A 299 12.97 2.56 -5.55
N SER A 300 11.92 1.78 -5.86
CA SER A 300 12.02 0.56 -6.66
C SER A 300 12.44 0.84 -8.11
N TYR A 301 12.15 2.02 -8.63
CA TYR A 301 12.61 2.48 -9.94
C TYR A 301 14.06 3.01 -9.92
N GLY A 302 14.69 3.01 -8.74
CA GLY A 302 16.06 3.50 -8.57
C GLY A 302 16.17 5.02 -8.59
N LEU A 303 15.07 5.73 -8.37
CA LEU A 303 15.06 7.20 -8.39
C LEU A 303 15.44 7.76 -7.02
N PRO A 304 16.22 8.86 -6.98
CA PRO A 304 16.43 9.60 -5.76
C PRO A 304 15.10 10.17 -5.26
N LEU A 305 14.89 10.09 -3.94
CA LEU A 305 13.66 10.52 -3.29
C LEU A 305 13.98 11.56 -2.22
N VAL A 306 13.30 12.70 -2.27
CA VAL A 306 13.24 13.67 -1.19
C VAL A 306 11.86 13.58 -0.52
N GLY A 307 11.84 13.43 0.80
CA GLY A 307 10.57 13.21 1.50
C GLY A 307 10.56 13.71 2.93
N THR A 308 9.37 13.95 3.44
CA THR A 308 9.15 14.24 4.86
C THR A 308 9.30 12.98 5.71
N VAL A 309 9.39 13.14 7.03
CA VAL A 309 9.36 12.01 7.98
C VAL A 309 8.13 11.13 7.74
N ASP A 310 6.96 11.73 7.52
CA ASP A 310 5.70 10.99 7.26
C ASP A 310 5.74 10.21 5.95
N ALA A 311 6.48 10.71 4.96
CA ALA A 311 6.64 10.03 3.67
C ALA A 311 7.48 8.76 3.75
N MET A 312 8.32 8.64 4.78
CA MET A 312 9.29 7.55 4.94
C MET A 312 8.96 6.62 6.12
N VAL A 313 7.76 6.73 6.70
CA VAL A 313 7.30 5.80 7.76
C VAL A 313 7.47 4.35 7.32
N GLY A 314 8.15 3.55 8.13
CA GLY A 314 8.43 2.13 7.88
C GLY A 314 9.61 1.86 6.92
N ILE A 315 10.28 2.89 6.39
CA ILE A 315 11.47 2.78 5.54
C ILE A 315 12.66 3.38 6.29
N GLU A 316 13.69 2.56 6.55
CA GLU A 316 14.93 3.03 7.16
C GLU A 316 15.71 3.86 6.14
N VAL A 317 16.03 5.11 6.50
CA VAL A 317 16.77 6.04 5.65
C VAL A 317 17.94 6.67 6.40
N SER A 318 19.04 6.88 5.70
CA SER A 318 20.25 7.51 6.24
C SER A 318 20.39 8.98 5.80
N ASP A 319 19.72 9.36 4.71
CA ASP A 319 19.84 10.70 4.14
C ASP A 319 18.86 11.69 4.78
N SER A 320 19.36 12.85 5.20
CA SER A 320 18.53 13.89 5.82
C SER A 320 17.45 14.46 4.89
N LEU A 321 17.64 14.43 3.56
CA LEU A 321 16.62 14.86 2.60
C LEU A 321 15.47 13.88 2.45
N GLN A 322 15.65 12.64 2.91
CA GLN A 322 14.60 11.63 2.91
C GLN A 322 13.72 11.65 4.16
N GLN A 323 14.03 12.48 5.14
CA GLN A 323 13.30 12.57 6.41
C GLN A 323 13.23 14.02 6.94
N VAL A 324 12.95 14.96 6.05
CA VAL A 324 12.83 16.36 6.45
C VAL A 324 11.62 16.59 7.36
N SER A 325 11.77 17.45 8.35
CA SER A 325 10.71 17.71 9.33
C SER A 325 9.63 18.65 8.82
N THR A 326 9.95 19.52 7.84
CA THR A 326 9.01 20.52 7.32
C THR A 326 9.07 20.62 5.81
N LEU A 327 7.99 21.11 5.18
CA LEU A 327 7.96 21.38 3.75
C LEU A 327 8.95 22.50 3.36
N ALA A 328 9.19 23.45 4.24
CA ALA A 328 10.22 24.49 4.03
C ALA A 328 11.62 23.86 3.93
N ASP A 329 11.94 22.85 4.76
CA ASP A 329 13.21 22.12 4.66
C ASP A 329 13.29 21.31 3.38
N LEU A 330 12.16 20.72 2.93
CA LEU A 330 12.09 20.00 1.65
C LEU A 330 12.44 20.94 0.48
N VAL A 331 11.80 22.10 0.42
CA VAL A 331 12.02 23.09 -0.65
C VAL A 331 13.46 23.63 -0.62
N ARG A 332 13.98 23.96 0.57
CA ARG A 332 15.39 24.38 0.72
C ARG A 332 16.38 23.28 0.30
N GLY A 333 16.08 22.05 0.68
CA GLY A 333 16.87 20.88 0.29
C GLY A 333 16.93 20.73 -1.23
N LEU A 334 15.79 20.84 -1.91
CA LEU A 334 15.73 20.79 -3.39
C LEU A 334 16.51 21.96 -4.03
N ALA A 335 16.38 23.18 -3.50
CA ALA A 335 17.08 24.35 -4.03
C ALA A 335 18.60 24.26 -3.89
N SER A 336 19.09 23.50 -2.91
CA SER A 336 20.53 23.31 -2.64
C SER A 336 21.16 22.08 -3.31
N LEU A 337 20.41 21.32 -4.11
CA LEU A 337 20.91 20.11 -4.77
C LEU A 337 21.86 20.47 -5.91
N ASP A 338 23.17 20.22 -5.71
CA ASP A 338 24.16 20.15 -6.77
C ASP A 338 24.30 18.69 -7.29
N LEU A 339 25.09 18.48 -8.34
CA LEU A 339 25.29 17.15 -8.92
C LEU A 339 25.85 16.13 -7.91
N LYS A 340 26.81 16.56 -7.09
CA LYS A 340 27.40 15.67 -6.08
C LYS A 340 26.37 15.22 -5.05
N ARG A 341 25.60 16.17 -4.53
CA ARG A 341 24.54 15.89 -3.54
C ARG A 341 23.41 15.05 -4.14
N PHE A 342 23.08 15.26 -5.42
CA PHE A 342 22.14 14.44 -6.15
C PHE A 342 22.61 12.98 -6.26
N ASP A 343 23.87 12.76 -6.64
CA ASP A 343 24.45 11.41 -6.76
C ASP A 343 24.49 10.70 -5.40
N GLU A 344 24.83 11.41 -4.32
CA GLU A 344 24.79 10.88 -2.96
C GLU A 344 23.36 10.48 -2.55
N LEU A 345 22.37 11.34 -2.83
CA LEU A 345 20.95 11.04 -2.54
C LEU A 345 20.46 9.82 -3.36
N ALA A 346 20.89 9.68 -4.61
CA ALA A 346 20.53 8.54 -5.44
C ALA A 346 21.07 7.22 -4.86
N LEU A 347 22.32 7.21 -4.41
CA LEU A 347 22.92 6.03 -3.74
C LEU A 347 22.20 5.69 -2.44
N ASN A 348 21.94 6.69 -1.59
CA ASN A 348 21.24 6.49 -0.32
C ASN A 348 19.79 6.02 -0.54
N SER A 349 19.13 6.50 -1.59
CA SER A 349 17.79 6.04 -1.97
C SER A 349 17.77 4.57 -2.39
N GLN A 350 18.75 4.15 -3.17
CA GLN A 350 18.89 2.76 -3.57
C GLN A 350 19.22 1.85 -2.38
N GLU A 351 20.09 2.30 -1.48
CA GLU A 351 20.43 1.56 -0.27
C GLU A 351 19.20 1.38 0.64
N ALA A 352 18.43 2.44 0.87
CA ALA A 352 17.19 2.38 1.64
C ALA A 352 16.20 1.38 1.05
N PHE A 353 16.03 1.35 -0.28
CA PHE A 353 15.21 0.35 -0.97
C PHE A 353 15.71 -1.07 -0.75
N ASN A 354 17.02 -1.31 -0.92
CA ASN A 354 17.61 -2.63 -0.78
C ASN A 354 17.45 -3.16 0.65
N ILE A 355 17.76 -2.35 1.67
CA ILE A 355 17.61 -2.72 3.09
C ILE A 355 16.14 -3.09 3.36
N TYR A 356 15.18 -2.24 2.94
CA TYR A 356 13.77 -2.49 3.13
C TYR A 356 13.32 -3.79 2.45
N ASN A 357 13.65 -3.95 1.19
CA ASN A 357 13.17 -5.07 0.38
C ASN A 357 13.78 -6.41 0.84
N GLU A 358 15.08 -6.44 1.12
CA GLU A 358 15.77 -7.61 1.66
C GLU A 358 15.22 -8.04 3.02
N ARG A 359 14.95 -7.08 3.93
CA ARG A 359 14.32 -7.34 5.23
C ARG A 359 13.04 -8.16 5.06
N PHE A 360 12.12 -7.73 4.17
CA PHE A 360 10.82 -8.37 4.03
C PHE A 360 10.84 -9.62 3.14
N ILE A 361 11.71 -9.71 2.15
CA ILE A 361 11.95 -10.97 1.43
C ILE A 361 12.48 -12.03 2.39
N LYS A 362 13.50 -11.70 3.19
CA LYS A 362 14.05 -12.60 4.20
C LYS A 362 12.97 -13.01 5.22
N LYS A 363 12.21 -12.04 5.73
CA LYS A 363 11.10 -12.29 6.66
C LYS A 363 10.07 -13.27 6.09
N PHE A 364 9.67 -13.07 4.83
CA PHE A 364 8.75 -13.99 4.15
C PHE A 364 9.33 -15.40 4.05
N MET A 365 10.62 -15.51 3.69
CA MET A 365 11.32 -16.81 3.57
C MET A 365 11.46 -17.53 4.91
N GLU A 366 11.52 -16.83 6.03
CA GLU A 366 11.56 -17.39 7.37
C GLU A 366 10.18 -17.86 7.86
N LEU A 367 9.12 -17.17 7.49
CA LEU A 367 7.74 -17.46 7.92
C LEU A 367 7.11 -18.61 7.11
N PHE A 368 7.46 -18.78 5.83
CA PHE A 368 6.78 -19.66 4.87
C PHE A 368 7.77 -20.52 4.04
#